data_2d0f8334b7f3e44a95b70d4337221c40
#
_entry.id   2d0f8334b7f3e44a95b70d4337221c40
#
_cell.length_a   1.000
_cell.length_b   1.000
_cell.length_c   1.000
_cell.angle_alpha   90.00
_cell.angle_beta   90.00
_cell.angle_gamma   90.00
#
_symmetry.space_group_name_H-M   'P 1'
#
loop_
_entity.id
_entity.type
_entity.pdbx_description
1 polymer ?
#
loop_
_entity_poly.entity_id
_entity_poly.type
_entity_poly.pdbx_seq_one_letter_code
_entity_poly.pdbx_strand_id
1 'polypeptide(L)'
;MQSGVREQQLSDPFLQKEVIMSGLEIEDQIVGDGDEAAAGHAVEVHYTGWLTDGTKFDSSHDRNQTFSFKLGGGQVIAGWDQGVAGMKIGGSRKLTIPAELGYGERGAGGVIPPGATLVFKVELIGLS
;
A
#
# COMPACT_ATOMS: atom_id res chain seq x y z
N MET A 1 21.51 20.22 -9.34
CA MET A 1 20.94 20.29 -9.39
C MET A 1 20.30 20.05 -9.20
N GLN A 2 20.32 19.76 -9.11
CA GLN A 2 19.70 19.73 -9.04
C GLN A 2 18.89 19.45 -8.97
N SER A 3 19.22 19.24 -8.85
CA SER A 3 18.36 19.13 -8.77
C SER A 3 17.32 19.51 -8.93
N GLY A 4 17.32 19.89 -8.90
CA GLY A 4 16.10 20.64 -8.98
C GLY A 4 15.01 20.07 -9.75
N VAL A 5 15.29 19.22 -10.52
CA VAL A 5 14.33 18.59 -11.33
C VAL A 5 13.21 17.96 -10.58
N ARG A 6 13.53 17.34 -9.50
CA ARG A 6 12.51 16.69 -8.75
C ARG A 6 11.50 17.62 -8.23
N GLU A 7 11.93 18.78 -7.91
CA GLU A 7 11.02 19.71 -7.33
C GLU A 7 9.93 20.11 -8.28
N GLN A 8 10.27 20.18 -9.55
CA GLN A 8 9.24 20.58 -10.48
C GLN A 8 8.15 19.58 -10.56
N GLN A 9 8.51 18.34 -10.53
CA GLN A 9 7.49 17.34 -10.59
C GLN A 9 6.62 17.36 -9.39
N LEU A 10 7.22 17.61 -8.27
CA LEU A 10 6.46 17.63 -7.04
C LEU A 10 5.46 18.74 -7.00
N SER A 11 5.68 19.77 -7.79
CA SER A 11 4.80 20.92 -7.72
C SER A 11 3.61 20.81 -8.66
N ASP A 12 3.50 19.77 -9.46
CA ASP A 12 2.38 19.65 -10.37
C ASP A 12 1.18 19.10 -9.62
N PRO A 13 0.13 19.93 -9.42
CA PRO A 13 -1.00 19.48 -8.62
C PRO A 13 -1.91 18.50 -9.33
N PHE A 14 -1.70 18.28 -10.62
CA PHE A 14 -2.56 17.41 -11.39
C PHE A 14 -1.98 16.02 -11.55
N LEU A 15 -0.73 15.80 -11.15
CA LEU A 15 -0.13 14.49 -11.22
C LEU A 15 -0.37 13.76 -9.93
N GLN A 16 -0.67 12.48 -10.04
CA GLN A 16 -0.74 11.65 -8.86
C GLN A 16 0.67 11.49 -8.30
N LYS A 17 0.76 11.57 -7.01
CA LYS A 17 2.05 11.41 -6.37
C LYS A 17 2.44 9.96 -6.36
N GLU A 18 3.60 9.68 -6.90
CA GLU A 18 4.15 8.34 -6.90
C GLU A 18 5.51 8.37 -6.23
N VAL A 19 5.70 7.46 -5.28
CA VAL A 19 6.95 7.34 -4.53
C VAL A 19 7.45 5.92 -4.69
N ILE A 20 8.75 5.77 -4.90
CA ILE A 20 9.39 4.46 -5.00
C ILE A 20 10.44 4.37 -3.91
N MET A 21 10.31 3.38 -3.03
CA MET A 21 11.24 3.14 -1.94
C MET A 21 11.58 1.67 -1.88
N SER A 22 12.85 1.33 -2.07
CA SER A 22 13.32 -0.07 -2.00
C SER A 22 12.53 -0.98 -2.94
N GLY A 23 12.13 -0.45 -4.09
CA GLY A 23 11.33 -1.19 -5.04
C GLY A 23 9.83 -1.12 -4.80
N LEU A 24 9.39 -0.62 -3.65
CA LEU A 24 7.99 -0.43 -3.36
C LEU A 24 7.49 0.82 -4.07
N GLU A 25 6.44 0.68 -4.88
CA GLU A 25 5.83 1.83 -5.56
C GLU A 25 4.54 2.19 -4.85
N ILE A 26 4.41 3.46 -4.51
CA ILE A 26 3.27 3.99 -3.78
C ILE A 26 2.62 5.07 -4.63
N GLU A 27 1.34 4.89 -4.93
CA GLU A 27 0.60 5.87 -5.73
C GLU A 27 -0.68 6.24 -4.99
N ASP A 28 -0.81 7.51 -4.58
CA ASP A 28 -2.04 7.98 -3.97
C ASP A 28 -3.09 8.20 -5.05
N GLN A 29 -4.19 7.48 -4.95
CA GLN A 29 -5.32 7.65 -5.86
C GLN A 29 -6.31 8.66 -5.30
N ILE A 30 -6.52 8.60 -3.99
CA ILE A 30 -7.31 9.60 -3.25
C ILE A 30 -6.52 9.90 -2.00
N VAL A 31 -6.28 11.19 -1.74
CA VAL A 31 -5.44 11.55 -0.60
C VAL A 31 -6.19 11.48 0.73
N GLY A 32 -7.47 11.67 0.75
CA GLY A 32 -8.21 11.73 2.00
C GLY A 32 -7.95 13.02 2.77
N ASP A 33 -8.79 13.30 3.74
CA ASP A 33 -8.66 14.52 4.55
C ASP A 33 -8.76 14.26 6.04
N GLY A 34 -8.78 12.99 6.47
CA GLY A 34 -8.80 12.67 7.88
C GLY A 34 -7.40 12.58 8.47
N ASP A 35 -7.32 11.99 9.66
CA ASP A 35 -6.06 11.87 10.37
C ASP A 35 -5.09 10.97 9.60
N GLU A 36 -3.82 11.24 9.79
CA GLU A 36 -2.76 10.55 9.07
C GLU A 36 -2.24 9.36 9.86
N ALA A 37 -2.07 8.22 9.20
CA ALA A 37 -1.56 7.01 9.82
C ALA A 37 -0.06 7.09 10.03
N ALA A 38 0.39 6.70 11.20
CA ALA A 38 1.80 6.64 11.55
C ALA A 38 2.07 5.34 12.29
N ALA A 39 3.35 4.97 12.35
CA ALA A 39 3.76 3.77 13.07
C ALA A 39 3.23 3.80 14.50
N GLY A 40 2.71 2.69 14.95
CA GLY A 40 2.12 2.56 16.28
C GLY A 40 0.61 2.69 16.30
N HIS A 41 0.02 3.26 15.27
CA HIS A 41 -1.45 3.32 15.18
C HIS A 41 -2.02 1.95 14.85
N ALA A 42 -3.18 1.65 15.40
CA ALA A 42 -4.00 0.56 14.88
C ALA A 42 -4.76 1.13 13.69
N VAL A 43 -4.61 0.52 12.53
CA VAL A 43 -5.24 1.01 11.31
C VAL A 43 -6.30 0.01 10.86
N GLU A 44 -7.39 0.54 10.33
CA GLU A 44 -8.48 -0.25 9.80
C GLU A 44 -8.60 0.04 8.32
N VAL A 45 -8.51 -0.99 7.48
CA VAL A 45 -8.46 -0.81 6.03
C VAL A 45 -9.41 -1.75 5.32
N HIS A 46 -9.84 -1.35 4.15
CA HIS A 46 -10.31 -2.26 3.11
C HIS A 46 -9.21 -2.40 2.07
N TYR A 47 -9.09 -3.57 1.48
CA TYR A 47 -8.07 -3.77 0.47
C TYR A 47 -8.50 -4.81 -0.56
N THR A 48 -7.87 -4.75 -1.72
CA THR A 48 -7.94 -5.78 -2.74
C THR A 48 -6.53 -5.99 -3.28
N GLY A 49 -6.15 -7.24 -3.48
CA GLY A 49 -4.83 -7.59 -3.98
C GLY A 49 -4.91 -8.39 -5.26
N TRP A 50 -3.99 -8.10 -6.17
CA TRP A 50 -3.89 -8.78 -7.46
C TRP A 50 -2.44 -9.18 -7.71
N LEU A 51 -2.28 -10.24 -8.51
CA LEU A 51 -1.01 -10.53 -9.13
C LEU A 51 -0.84 -9.61 -10.35
N THR A 52 0.38 -9.55 -10.89
CA THR A 52 0.63 -8.66 -12.02
C THR A 52 -0.12 -9.05 -13.29
N ASP A 53 -0.57 -10.31 -13.37
CA ASP A 53 -1.38 -10.74 -14.51
C ASP A 53 -2.86 -10.37 -14.36
N GLY A 54 -3.22 -9.67 -13.27
CA GLY A 54 -4.59 -9.25 -13.02
C GLY A 54 -5.41 -10.20 -12.19
N THR A 55 -4.85 -11.34 -11.79
CA THR A 55 -5.57 -12.31 -10.97
C THR A 55 -5.76 -11.75 -9.57
N LYS A 56 -7.01 -11.59 -9.14
CA LYS A 56 -7.33 -11.16 -7.78
C LYS A 56 -7.11 -12.33 -6.84
N PHE A 57 -6.31 -12.14 -5.80
CA PHE A 57 -6.04 -13.23 -4.87
C PHE A 57 -6.67 -13.00 -3.50
N ASP A 58 -7.09 -11.79 -3.17
CA ASP A 58 -7.70 -11.53 -1.87
C ASP A 58 -8.42 -10.18 -1.91
N SER A 59 -9.48 -10.05 -1.11
CA SER A 59 -10.17 -8.77 -0.94
C SER A 59 -11.00 -8.78 0.32
N SER A 60 -10.83 -7.75 1.14
CA SER A 60 -11.67 -7.55 2.31
C SER A 60 -13.11 -7.24 1.93
N HIS A 61 -13.31 -6.63 0.76
CA HIS A 61 -14.66 -6.35 0.28
C HIS A 61 -15.44 -7.63 0.02
N ASP A 62 -14.76 -8.68 -0.44
CA ASP A 62 -15.43 -9.96 -0.70
C ASP A 62 -15.96 -10.60 0.58
N ARG A 63 -15.37 -10.24 1.72
CA ARG A 63 -15.78 -10.73 3.03
C ARG A 63 -16.69 -9.75 3.76
N ASN A 64 -16.91 -8.56 3.21
CA ASN A 64 -17.65 -7.49 3.88
C ASN A 64 -17.09 -7.19 5.26
N GLN A 65 -15.77 -7.19 5.39
CA GLN A 65 -15.15 -7.04 6.68
C GLN A 65 -13.82 -6.32 6.53
N THR A 66 -13.66 -5.21 7.26
CA THR A 66 -12.39 -4.49 7.27
C THR A 66 -11.32 -5.34 7.95
N PHE A 67 -10.08 -4.99 7.70
CA PHE A 67 -8.92 -5.64 8.28
C PHE A 67 -8.17 -4.63 9.12
N SER A 68 -7.81 -5.01 10.34
CA SER A 68 -7.12 -4.11 11.26
C SER A 68 -5.77 -4.69 11.64
N PHE A 69 -4.76 -3.83 11.74
CA PHE A 69 -3.44 -4.26 12.17
C PHE A 69 -2.70 -3.07 12.77
N LYS A 70 -1.64 -3.36 13.52
CA LYS A 70 -0.80 -2.30 14.09
C LYS A 70 0.25 -1.93 13.07
N LEU A 71 0.24 -0.68 12.64
CA LEU A 71 1.15 -0.19 11.59
C LEU A 71 2.58 -0.16 12.12
N GLY A 72 3.49 -0.73 11.34
CA GLY A 72 4.90 -0.79 11.72
C GLY A 72 5.25 -1.89 12.68
N GLY A 73 4.29 -2.74 13.05
CA GLY A 73 4.50 -3.78 14.04
C GLY A 73 4.91 -5.14 13.49
N GLY A 74 5.11 -5.26 12.20
CA GLY A 74 5.50 -6.54 11.62
C GLY A 74 4.37 -7.56 11.54
N GLN A 75 3.12 -7.12 11.70
CA GLN A 75 1.96 -8.02 11.66
C GLN A 75 1.53 -8.33 10.25
N VAL A 76 2.01 -7.56 9.28
CA VAL A 76 1.66 -7.69 7.87
C VAL A 76 2.94 -7.67 7.05
N ILE A 77 2.84 -7.92 5.75
CA ILE A 77 4.03 -7.88 4.89
C ILE A 77 4.65 -6.48 4.93
N ALA A 78 5.97 -6.45 4.73
CA ALA A 78 6.72 -5.19 4.88
C ALA A 78 6.20 -4.10 3.94
N GLY A 79 5.75 -4.47 2.74
CA GLY A 79 5.21 -3.50 1.81
C GLY A 79 4.00 -2.77 2.35
N TRP A 80 3.20 -3.40 3.21
CA TRP A 80 2.07 -2.74 3.85
C TRP A 80 2.53 -1.83 5.00
N ASP A 81 3.44 -2.34 5.86
CA ASP A 81 3.94 -1.51 6.96
C ASP A 81 4.58 -0.23 6.43
N GLN A 82 5.27 -0.31 5.31
CA GLN A 82 5.91 0.85 4.70
C GLN A 82 4.92 1.65 3.85
N GLY A 83 4.02 0.98 3.16
CA GLY A 83 3.17 1.63 2.16
C GLY A 83 1.92 2.29 2.72
N VAL A 84 1.43 1.83 3.87
CA VAL A 84 0.23 2.41 4.47
C VAL A 84 0.56 3.63 5.33
N ALA A 85 1.81 3.71 5.84
CA ALA A 85 2.23 4.86 6.61
C ALA A 85 2.06 6.14 5.78
N GLY A 86 1.49 7.15 6.39
CA GLY A 86 1.24 8.42 5.72
C GLY A 86 -0.11 8.53 5.03
N MET A 87 -0.87 7.45 4.95
CA MET A 87 -2.24 7.55 4.42
C MET A 87 -3.12 8.32 5.38
N LYS A 88 -4.11 9.01 4.83
CA LYS A 88 -5.11 9.71 5.64
C LYS A 88 -6.44 8.99 5.53
N ILE A 89 -7.23 9.08 6.59
CA ILE A 89 -8.56 8.48 6.59
C ILE A 89 -9.36 9.06 5.42
N GLY A 90 -10.00 8.20 4.68
CA GLY A 90 -10.73 8.55 3.47
C GLY A 90 -9.91 8.44 2.21
N GLY A 91 -8.61 8.16 2.35
CA GLY A 91 -7.74 8.02 1.19
C GLY A 91 -7.68 6.61 0.66
N SER A 92 -7.22 6.48 -0.57
CA SER A 92 -6.88 5.18 -1.14
C SER A 92 -5.55 5.27 -1.84
N ARG A 93 -4.81 4.18 -1.78
CA ARG A 93 -3.43 4.13 -2.25
C ARG A 93 -3.21 2.82 -2.98
N LYS A 94 -2.54 2.90 -4.12
CA LYS A 94 -2.11 1.71 -4.85
C LYS A 94 -0.68 1.40 -4.45
N LEU A 95 -0.42 0.17 -4.05
CA LEU A 95 0.91 -0.30 -3.67
C LEU A 95 1.32 -1.38 -4.64
N THR A 96 2.49 -1.21 -5.25
CA THR A 96 3.10 -2.27 -6.05
C THR A 96 4.30 -2.77 -5.26
N ILE A 97 4.21 -4.00 -4.80
CA ILE A 97 5.10 -4.53 -3.76
C ILE A 97 5.96 -5.63 -4.37
N PRO A 98 7.29 -5.45 -4.41
CA PRO A 98 8.15 -6.51 -4.91
C PRO A 98 8.16 -7.68 -3.94
N ALA A 99 8.56 -8.84 -4.41
CA ALA A 99 8.53 -10.05 -3.60
C ALA A 99 9.28 -9.90 -2.29
N GLU A 100 10.39 -9.17 -2.28
CA GLU A 100 11.20 -8.98 -1.07
C GLU A 100 10.43 -8.31 0.05
N LEU A 101 9.44 -7.49 -0.30
CA LEU A 101 8.60 -6.81 0.70
C LEU A 101 7.23 -7.46 0.82
N GLY A 102 7.03 -8.57 0.13
CA GLY A 102 5.81 -9.35 0.17
C GLY A 102 6.06 -10.75 0.71
N TYR A 103 5.78 -11.77 -0.10
CA TYR A 103 5.88 -13.15 0.33
C TYR A 103 7.13 -13.87 -0.15
N GLY A 104 8.05 -13.13 -0.79
CA GLY A 104 9.37 -13.62 -1.14
C GLY A 104 9.34 -14.83 -2.06
N GLU A 105 10.39 -15.63 -1.94
CA GLU A 105 10.52 -16.83 -2.76
C GLU A 105 9.63 -17.97 -2.29
N ARG A 106 9.04 -17.84 -1.12
CA ARG A 106 8.16 -18.88 -0.60
C ARG A 106 6.76 -18.81 -1.18
N GLY A 107 6.31 -17.59 -1.50
CA GLY A 107 4.93 -17.38 -1.91
C GLY A 107 3.97 -17.58 -0.75
N ALA A 108 2.70 -17.78 -1.04
CA ALA A 108 1.70 -17.96 0.01
C ALA A 108 0.57 -18.86 -0.49
N GLY A 109 0.39 -19.96 0.21
CA GLY A 109 -0.83 -20.75 0.19
C GLY A 109 -1.33 -21.20 -1.17
N GLY A 110 -0.49 -21.37 -2.16
CA GLY A 110 -0.93 -21.79 -3.48
C GLY A 110 -1.59 -20.70 -4.30
N VAL A 111 -1.82 -19.51 -3.74
CA VAL A 111 -2.42 -18.40 -4.48
C VAL A 111 -1.39 -17.36 -4.89
N ILE A 112 -0.30 -17.24 -4.13
CA ILE A 112 0.77 -16.31 -4.47
C ILE A 112 2.01 -17.12 -4.80
N PRO A 113 2.46 -17.08 -6.07
CA PRO A 113 3.63 -17.87 -6.46
C PRO A 113 4.92 -17.30 -5.88
N PRO A 114 5.98 -18.10 -5.86
CA PRO A 114 7.29 -17.61 -5.45
C PRO A 114 7.73 -16.44 -6.32
N GLY A 115 8.35 -15.45 -5.69
CA GLY A 115 8.91 -14.32 -6.41
C GLY A 115 7.89 -13.35 -6.97
N ALA A 116 6.63 -13.43 -6.53
CA ALA A 116 5.57 -12.62 -7.14
C ALA A 116 5.60 -11.18 -6.65
N THR A 117 5.44 -10.27 -7.59
CA THR A 117 5.14 -8.88 -7.30
C THR A 117 3.63 -8.75 -7.09
N LEU A 118 3.24 -7.99 -6.07
CA LEU A 118 1.84 -7.87 -5.69
C LEU A 118 1.35 -6.45 -5.92
N VAL A 119 0.10 -6.31 -6.33
CA VAL A 119 -0.54 -5.00 -6.50
C VAL A 119 -1.72 -4.94 -5.55
N PHE A 120 -1.74 -3.96 -4.67
CA PHE A 120 -2.84 -3.77 -3.73
C PHE A 120 -3.46 -2.39 -3.92
N LYS A 121 -4.78 -2.34 -3.78
CA LYS A 121 -5.46 -1.08 -3.51
C LYS A 121 -5.89 -1.11 -2.06
N VAL A 122 -5.46 -0.11 -1.29
CA VAL A 122 -5.74 -0.03 0.14
C VAL A 122 -6.51 1.24 0.41
N GLU A 123 -7.59 1.12 1.17
CA GLU A 123 -8.43 2.25 1.57
C GLU A 123 -8.36 2.36 3.09
N LEU A 124 -7.97 3.51 3.60
CA LEU A 124 -7.88 3.72 5.05
C LEU A 124 -9.22 4.18 5.59
N ILE A 125 -9.79 3.35 6.46
CA ILE A 125 -11.13 3.56 6.99
C ILE A 125 -11.08 4.20 8.36
N GLY A 126 -10.11 3.82 9.21
CA GLY A 126 -10.04 4.36 10.55
C GLY A 126 -8.68 4.19 11.18
N LEU A 127 -8.48 4.91 12.28
CA LEU A 127 -7.26 4.86 13.11
C LEU A 127 -7.64 4.82 14.57
N SER A 128 -6.77 4.19 15.37
CA SER A 128 -6.88 4.29 16.81
C SER A 128 -5.54 4.08 17.52
#